data_8a80795f10a6a9b2b5b5be928328bb70
#
_entry.id   8a80795f10a6a9b2b5b5be928328bb70
#
_cell.length_a   1.000
_cell.length_b   1.000
_cell.length_c   1.000
_cell.angle_alpha   90.00
_cell.angle_beta   90.00
_cell.angle_gamma   90.00
#
_symmetry.space_group_name_H-M   'P 1'
#
loop_
_entity.id
_entity.type
_entity.pdbx_description
1 polymer ?
#
loop_
_entity_poly.entity_id
_entity_poly.type
_entity_poly.pdbx_seq_one_letter_code
_entity_poly.pdbx_strand_id
1 'polypeptide(L)'
;LSGIRVVQSFANEDIEREKFRVGNEAFLDSKRDNYRAMGSFQSGNTFFQGMMYLVTLLAGGYFIALGQMSAADLAMYALNIGIFISPIQILVELTEMIQKGMSGFIRYQSVIDIEPEITDSVDAVNMKHPDGDICYHDVSFSYEDNEIVLNHIDFTIKSGKSIALVGPSGGGKTTICSLLPRFYDITDGLITIGGQNIKDIKLESLRSSIGIVQQDVYLFGGSVKENIAYGNPDATFDEIVEAAKKANIHDFIMTLPNGYDTFVGERGTRLSGGQKQRISIARVFLKNPPILILDEATSALDNESEQHIQKSLDALSENRTTITIAHRLSTIQNADEILVID
;
A
#
# COMPACT_ATOMS: atom_id res chain seq x y z
N LEU A 1 -14.86 -3.10 11.26
CA LEU A 1 -15.57 -2.09 12.09
C LEU A 1 -15.43 -0.65 11.59
N SER A 2 -14.75 -0.41 10.46
CA SER A 2 -14.56 0.95 9.90
C SER A 2 -15.88 1.64 9.52
N GLY A 3 -16.94 0.89 9.20
CA GLY A 3 -18.26 1.40 8.82
C GLY A 3 -19.29 1.52 9.95
N ILE A 4 -18.92 1.32 11.23
CA ILE A 4 -19.91 1.25 12.32
C ILE A 4 -20.76 2.53 12.47
N ARG A 5 -20.17 3.70 12.25
CA ARG A 5 -20.89 4.97 12.29
C ARG A 5 -21.95 5.08 11.20
N VAL A 6 -21.67 4.53 10.01
CA VAL A 6 -22.63 4.50 8.89
C VAL A 6 -23.81 3.59 9.27
N VAL A 7 -23.52 2.38 9.78
CA VAL A 7 -24.56 1.45 10.25
C VAL A 7 -25.47 2.12 11.27
N GLN A 8 -24.90 2.78 12.27
CA GLN A 8 -25.64 3.48 13.33
C GLN A 8 -26.41 4.70 12.80
N SER A 9 -25.84 5.45 11.84
CA SER A 9 -26.53 6.62 11.26
C SER A 9 -27.78 6.26 10.45
N PHE A 10 -27.84 5.04 9.93
CA PHE A 10 -29.00 4.53 9.21
C PHE A 10 -29.86 3.54 10.02
N ALA A 11 -29.53 3.34 11.33
CA ALA A 11 -30.20 2.37 12.21
C ALA A 11 -30.34 0.97 11.58
N ASN A 12 -29.31 0.51 10.87
CA ASN A 12 -29.29 -0.75 10.13
C ASN A 12 -28.53 -1.87 10.88
N GLU A 13 -28.47 -1.80 12.21
CA GLU A 13 -27.73 -2.78 13.03
C GLU A 13 -28.24 -4.20 12.84
N ASP A 14 -29.55 -4.39 12.70
CA ASP A 14 -30.13 -5.71 12.52
C ASP A 14 -29.79 -6.32 11.15
N ILE A 15 -29.69 -5.50 10.11
CA ILE A 15 -29.24 -5.96 8.78
C ILE A 15 -27.79 -6.43 8.84
N GLU A 16 -26.93 -5.70 9.50
CA GLU A 16 -25.51 -6.06 9.62
C GLU A 16 -25.30 -7.25 10.56
N ARG A 17 -26.12 -7.40 11.60
CA ARG A 17 -26.13 -8.60 12.45
C ARG A 17 -26.51 -9.85 11.65
N GLU A 18 -27.50 -9.74 10.78
CA GLU A 18 -27.92 -10.87 9.93
C GLU A 18 -26.83 -11.25 8.92
N LYS A 19 -26.20 -10.28 8.24
CA LYS A 19 -25.04 -10.52 7.37
C LYS A 19 -23.90 -11.22 8.12
N PHE A 20 -23.58 -10.73 9.33
CA PHE A 20 -22.58 -11.35 10.18
C PHE A 20 -22.97 -12.77 10.59
N ARG A 21 -24.25 -13.00 10.94
CA ARG A 21 -24.76 -14.34 11.31
C ARG A 21 -24.55 -15.33 10.17
N VAL A 22 -24.93 -14.97 8.95
CA VAL A 22 -24.75 -15.82 7.75
C VAL A 22 -23.27 -16.14 7.51
N GLY A 23 -22.40 -15.14 7.55
CA GLY A 23 -20.96 -15.33 7.40
C GLY A 23 -20.35 -16.19 8.52
N ASN A 24 -20.82 -15.98 9.77
CA ASN A 24 -20.34 -16.73 10.92
C ASN A 24 -20.82 -18.20 10.89
N GLU A 25 -22.03 -18.47 10.41
CA GLU A 25 -22.51 -19.86 10.23
C GLU A 25 -21.67 -20.60 9.20
N ALA A 26 -21.36 -20.00 8.05
CA ALA A 26 -20.47 -20.59 7.05
C ALA A 26 -19.05 -20.88 7.62
N PHE A 27 -18.52 -19.96 8.43
CA PHE A 27 -17.26 -20.17 9.14
C PHE A 27 -17.35 -21.31 10.15
N LEU A 28 -18.43 -21.40 10.94
CA LEU A 28 -18.65 -22.45 11.92
C LEU A 28 -18.76 -23.83 11.25
N ASP A 29 -19.45 -23.92 10.10
CA ASP A 29 -19.58 -25.17 9.35
C ASP A 29 -18.22 -25.64 8.82
N SER A 30 -17.44 -24.73 8.24
CA SER A 30 -16.08 -25.04 7.81
C SER A 30 -15.18 -25.51 8.97
N LYS A 31 -15.29 -24.86 10.13
CA LYS A 31 -14.57 -25.27 11.35
C LYS A 31 -15.05 -26.62 11.88
N ARG A 32 -16.35 -26.86 11.86
CA ARG A 32 -16.95 -28.15 12.30
C ARG A 32 -16.44 -29.32 11.47
N ASP A 33 -16.36 -29.15 10.14
CA ASP A 33 -15.87 -30.19 9.25
C ASP A 33 -14.38 -30.47 9.47
N ASN A 34 -13.59 -29.42 9.65
CA ASN A 34 -12.16 -29.55 9.99
C ASN A 34 -11.97 -30.29 11.32
N TYR A 35 -12.72 -29.91 12.38
CA TYR A 35 -12.62 -30.58 13.69
C TYR A 35 -13.14 -32.02 13.67
N ARG A 36 -14.15 -32.32 12.84
CA ARG A 36 -14.62 -33.70 12.64
C ARG A 36 -13.53 -34.56 11.99
N ALA A 37 -12.86 -34.04 10.94
CA ALA A 37 -11.78 -34.74 10.30
C ALA A 37 -10.60 -34.97 11.26
N MET A 38 -10.19 -33.97 12.02
CA MET A 38 -9.15 -34.09 13.05
C MET A 38 -9.54 -35.07 14.15
N GLY A 39 -10.77 -34.98 14.65
CA GLY A 39 -11.28 -35.89 15.70
C GLY A 39 -11.31 -37.34 15.23
N SER A 40 -11.76 -37.60 13.99
CA SER A 40 -11.77 -38.95 13.40
C SER A 40 -10.37 -39.50 13.27
N PHE A 41 -9.42 -38.67 12.77
CA PHE A 41 -8.02 -39.05 12.64
C PHE A 41 -7.39 -39.37 14.00
N GLN A 42 -7.57 -38.50 15.00
CA GLN A 42 -7.00 -38.70 16.35
C GLN A 42 -7.60 -39.92 17.04
N SER A 43 -8.92 -40.12 16.92
CA SER A 43 -9.60 -41.29 17.49
C SER A 43 -9.11 -42.58 16.84
N GLY A 44 -8.96 -42.59 15.53
CA GLY A 44 -8.37 -43.71 14.78
C GLY A 44 -6.95 -44.05 15.23
N ASN A 45 -6.11 -43.02 15.34
CA ASN A 45 -4.73 -43.18 15.81
C ASN A 45 -4.67 -43.80 17.22
N THR A 46 -5.45 -43.25 18.17
CA THR A 46 -5.52 -43.76 19.54
C THR A 46 -6.06 -45.19 19.61
N PHE A 47 -7.05 -45.52 18.77
CA PHE A 47 -7.59 -46.87 18.66
C PHE A 47 -6.52 -47.88 18.20
N PHE A 48 -5.80 -47.60 17.13
CA PHE A 48 -4.74 -48.49 16.63
C PHE A 48 -3.59 -48.63 17.63
N GLN A 49 -3.20 -47.58 18.36
CA GLN A 49 -2.25 -47.68 19.46
C GLN A 49 -2.73 -48.60 20.57
N GLY A 50 -3.96 -48.46 21.01
CA GLY A 50 -4.58 -49.36 22.02
C GLY A 50 -4.60 -50.81 21.55
N MET A 51 -4.95 -51.05 20.27
CA MET A 51 -4.92 -52.38 19.65
C MET A 51 -3.52 -53.00 19.64
N MET A 52 -2.48 -52.20 19.33
CA MET A 52 -1.08 -52.68 19.38
C MET A 52 -0.71 -53.16 20.79
N TYR A 53 -1.04 -52.39 21.84
CA TYR A 53 -0.80 -52.81 23.20
C TYR A 53 -1.57 -54.08 23.56
N LEU A 54 -2.85 -54.16 23.22
CA LEU A 54 -3.69 -55.31 23.49
C LEU A 54 -3.16 -56.58 22.84
N VAL A 55 -2.82 -56.49 21.54
CA VAL A 55 -2.27 -57.64 20.79
C VAL A 55 -0.95 -58.09 21.37
N THR A 56 -0.07 -57.15 21.73
CA THR A 56 1.22 -57.48 22.36
C THR A 56 1.07 -58.16 23.68
N LEU A 57 0.15 -57.70 24.56
CA LEU A 57 -0.10 -58.32 25.86
C LEU A 57 -0.72 -59.73 25.72
N LEU A 58 -1.65 -59.91 24.77
CA LEU A 58 -2.28 -61.22 24.52
C LEU A 58 -1.28 -62.23 23.93
N ALA A 59 -0.53 -61.81 22.90
CA ALA A 59 0.51 -62.65 22.27
C ALA A 59 1.62 -62.99 23.26
N GLY A 60 2.12 -61.98 24.00
CA GLY A 60 3.16 -62.20 25.02
C GLY A 60 2.68 -63.10 26.16
N GLY A 61 1.48 -62.93 26.65
CA GLY A 61 0.86 -63.84 27.64
C GLY A 61 0.76 -65.27 27.15
N TYR A 62 0.37 -65.46 25.89
CA TYR A 62 0.37 -66.76 25.23
C TYR A 62 1.75 -67.42 25.15
N PHE A 63 2.79 -66.66 24.73
CA PHE A 63 4.18 -67.17 24.67
C PHE A 63 4.77 -67.45 26.06
N ILE A 64 4.38 -66.74 27.11
CA ILE A 64 4.74 -67.03 28.51
C ILE A 64 4.12 -68.36 28.92
N ALA A 65 2.84 -68.62 28.61
CA ALA A 65 2.18 -69.86 28.92
C ALA A 65 2.83 -71.07 28.22
N LEU A 66 3.41 -70.86 27.06
CA LEU A 66 4.18 -71.89 26.31
C LEU A 66 5.63 -72.07 26.83
N GLY A 67 6.05 -71.27 27.80
CA GLY A 67 7.42 -71.28 28.33
C GLY A 67 8.49 -70.72 27.35
N GLN A 68 8.07 -70.02 26.31
CA GLN A 68 8.95 -69.42 25.25
C GLN A 68 9.37 -67.99 25.53
N MET A 69 8.76 -67.36 26.52
CA MET A 69 9.02 -65.95 26.89
C MET A 69 8.94 -65.77 28.42
N SER A 70 9.74 -64.90 28.98
CA SER A 70 9.63 -64.52 30.39
C SER A 70 8.72 -63.29 30.58
N ALA A 71 8.23 -63.10 31.80
CA ALA A 71 7.45 -61.89 32.14
C ALA A 71 8.31 -60.58 31.98
N ALA A 72 9.62 -60.67 32.18
CA ALA A 72 10.57 -59.56 31.97
C ALA A 72 10.66 -59.16 30.47
N ASP A 73 10.66 -60.17 29.57
CA ASP A 73 10.68 -59.90 28.13
C ASP A 73 9.40 -59.21 27.67
N LEU A 74 8.22 -59.65 28.18
CA LEU A 74 6.94 -59.01 27.87
C LEU A 74 6.91 -57.54 28.36
N ALA A 75 7.41 -57.27 29.56
CA ALA A 75 7.53 -55.93 30.06
C ALA A 75 8.43 -55.04 29.18
N MET A 76 9.57 -55.61 28.69
CA MET A 76 10.49 -54.93 27.79
C MET A 76 9.82 -54.65 26.44
N TYR A 77 9.04 -55.57 25.85
CA TYR A 77 8.30 -55.33 24.62
C TYR A 77 7.25 -54.25 24.79
N ALA A 78 6.49 -54.27 25.92
CA ALA A 78 5.48 -53.22 26.19
C ALA A 78 6.10 -51.82 26.31
N LEU A 79 7.27 -51.71 26.94
CA LEU A 79 7.99 -50.43 27.01
C LEU A 79 8.50 -49.97 25.63
N ASN A 80 9.03 -50.91 24.82
CA ASN A 80 9.52 -50.59 23.49
C ASN A 80 8.41 -50.12 22.54
N ILE A 81 7.18 -50.62 22.64
CA ILE A 81 6.03 -50.14 21.85
C ILE A 81 5.83 -48.63 22.06
N GLY A 82 5.88 -48.16 23.32
CA GLY A 82 5.77 -46.75 23.63
C GLY A 82 6.89 -45.89 22.95
N ILE A 83 8.11 -46.46 22.95
CA ILE A 83 9.26 -45.78 22.30
C ILE A 83 9.08 -45.72 20.78
N PHE A 84 8.51 -46.71 20.12
CA PHE A 84 8.26 -46.73 18.67
C PHE A 84 7.05 -45.87 18.24
N ILE A 85 6.04 -45.76 19.06
CA ILE A 85 4.84 -44.95 18.77
C ILE A 85 5.15 -43.43 18.75
N SER A 86 5.97 -42.97 19.67
CA SER A 86 6.31 -41.55 19.80
C SER A 86 6.92 -40.92 18.49
N PRO A 87 7.95 -41.54 17.85
CA PRO A 87 8.45 -41.04 16.56
C PRO A 87 7.40 -41.03 15.46
N ILE A 88 6.45 -41.97 15.43
CA ILE A 88 5.37 -41.99 14.43
C ILE A 88 4.44 -40.80 14.62
N GLN A 89 4.09 -40.47 15.87
CA GLN A 89 3.30 -39.28 16.17
C GLN A 89 4.02 -37.99 15.74
N ILE A 90 5.31 -37.89 16.05
CA ILE A 90 6.14 -36.74 15.65
C ILE A 90 6.18 -36.60 14.11
N LEU A 91 6.30 -37.71 13.36
CA LEU A 91 6.28 -37.66 11.90
C LEU A 91 4.94 -37.15 11.34
N VAL A 92 3.82 -37.53 11.96
CA VAL A 92 2.48 -37.05 11.58
C VAL A 92 2.36 -35.56 11.85
N GLU A 93 2.77 -35.08 13.04
CA GLU A 93 2.78 -33.66 13.37
C GLU A 93 3.70 -32.84 12.46
N LEU A 94 4.87 -33.38 12.12
CA LEU A 94 5.80 -32.78 11.19
C LEU A 94 5.18 -32.62 9.80
N THR A 95 4.42 -33.61 9.32
CA THR A 95 3.73 -33.53 8.03
C THR A 95 2.73 -32.38 8.00
N GLU A 96 1.94 -32.21 9.08
CA GLU A 96 0.99 -31.09 9.20
C GLU A 96 1.74 -29.73 9.24
N MET A 97 2.83 -29.65 10.00
CA MET A 97 3.66 -28.44 10.09
C MET A 97 4.28 -28.08 8.73
N ILE A 98 4.79 -29.05 8.00
CA ILE A 98 5.36 -28.86 6.65
C ILE A 98 4.28 -28.35 5.68
N GLN A 99 3.07 -28.94 5.70
CA GLN A 99 1.97 -28.47 4.83
C GLN A 99 1.57 -27.02 5.12
N LYS A 100 1.46 -26.65 6.40
CA LYS A 100 1.18 -25.27 6.82
C LYS A 100 2.31 -24.32 6.43
N GLY A 101 3.56 -24.73 6.65
CA GLY A 101 4.74 -23.96 6.27
C GLY A 101 4.84 -23.78 4.75
N MET A 102 4.60 -24.83 3.98
CA MET A 102 4.61 -24.76 2.52
C MET A 102 3.53 -23.82 1.97
N SER A 103 2.32 -23.87 2.52
CA SER A 103 1.24 -22.94 2.15
C SER A 103 1.61 -21.47 2.42
N GLY A 104 2.26 -21.21 3.56
CA GLY A 104 2.80 -19.89 3.89
C GLY A 104 3.92 -19.46 2.95
N PHE A 105 4.83 -20.39 2.64
CA PHE A 105 5.95 -20.13 1.72
C PHE A 105 5.47 -19.83 0.29
N ILE A 106 4.51 -20.59 -0.24
CA ILE A 106 3.91 -20.33 -1.56
C ILE A 106 3.27 -18.91 -1.61
N ARG A 107 2.57 -18.53 -0.54
CA ARG A 107 2.01 -17.17 -0.44
C ARG A 107 3.10 -16.09 -0.41
N TYR A 108 4.16 -16.32 0.36
CA TYR A 108 5.29 -15.41 0.40
C TYR A 108 5.95 -15.29 -0.99
N GLN A 109 6.21 -16.43 -1.62
CA GLN A 109 6.81 -16.46 -2.96
C GLN A 109 5.93 -15.77 -3.99
N SER A 110 4.60 -15.98 -3.97
CA SER A 110 3.67 -15.32 -4.90
C SER A 110 3.68 -13.80 -4.81
N VAL A 111 4.08 -13.22 -3.67
CA VAL A 111 4.26 -11.77 -3.52
C VAL A 111 5.64 -11.31 -4.04
N ILE A 112 6.69 -12.11 -3.78
CA ILE A 112 8.05 -11.80 -4.24
C ILE A 112 8.18 -11.93 -5.75
N ASP A 113 7.50 -12.91 -6.35
CA ASP A 113 7.54 -13.20 -7.79
C ASP A 113 6.68 -12.22 -8.63
N ILE A 114 6.00 -11.25 -8.00
CA ILE A 114 5.31 -10.18 -8.73
C ILE A 114 6.36 -9.29 -9.41
N GLU A 115 6.44 -9.38 -10.71
CA GLU A 115 7.27 -8.48 -11.49
C GLU A 115 6.62 -7.09 -11.57
N PRO A 116 7.36 -6.00 -11.31
CA PRO A 116 6.83 -4.65 -11.50
C PRO A 116 6.47 -4.43 -12.97
N GLU A 117 5.26 -3.94 -13.21
CA GLU A 117 4.76 -3.66 -14.56
C GLU A 117 5.59 -2.56 -15.25
N ILE A 118 6.04 -1.57 -14.47
CA ILE A 118 6.85 -0.45 -14.97
C ILE A 118 8.26 -0.54 -14.39
N THR A 119 9.23 -0.76 -15.28
CA THR A 119 10.64 -0.85 -14.95
C THR A 119 11.46 0.10 -15.81
N ASP A 120 12.70 0.34 -15.40
CA ASP A 120 13.65 1.07 -16.24
C ASP A 120 13.98 0.26 -17.50
N SER A 121 14.08 0.95 -18.65
CA SER A 121 14.62 0.33 -19.86
C SER A 121 16.11 0.01 -19.68
N VAL A 122 16.62 -0.98 -20.39
CA VAL A 122 18.04 -1.41 -20.31
C VAL A 122 18.99 -0.24 -20.53
N ASP A 123 18.63 0.68 -21.45
CA ASP A 123 19.41 1.85 -21.83
C ASP A 123 18.94 3.14 -21.12
N ALA A 124 18.15 3.05 -20.05
CA ALA A 124 17.64 4.21 -19.33
C ALA A 124 18.79 5.05 -18.75
N VAL A 125 18.71 6.36 -18.99
CA VAL A 125 19.70 7.35 -18.55
C VAL A 125 19.09 8.34 -17.56
N ASN A 126 19.92 9.08 -16.84
CA ASN A 126 19.42 10.16 -16.01
C ASN A 126 18.87 11.30 -16.87
N MET A 127 17.87 12.01 -16.35
CA MET A 127 17.29 13.18 -17.00
C MET A 127 18.36 14.28 -17.15
N LYS A 128 18.48 14.85 -18.35
CA LYS A 128 19.49 15.87 -18.66
C LYS A 128 18.98 17.29 -18.38
N HIS A 129 17.72 17.54 -18.70
CA HIS A 129 17.07 18.84 -18.60
C HIS A 129 15.74 18.73 -17.84
N PRO A 130 15.81 18.59 -16.51
CA PRO A 130 14.59 18.42 -15.69
C PRO A 130 13.72 19.69 -15.65
N ASP A 131 14.27 20.82 -16.04
CA ASP A 131 13.64 22.12 -16.18
C ASP A 131 13.18 22.44 -17.61
N GLY A 132 13.23 21.47 -18.54
CA GLY A 132 12.81 21.67 -19.93
C GLY A 132 11.31 21.67 -20.15
N ASP A 133 10.90 21.97 -21.40
CA ASP A 133 9.51 21.90 -21.83
C ASP A 133 8.96 20.48 -21.66
N ILE A 134 7.70 20.35 -21.26
CA ILE A 134 6.99 19.08 -21.19
C ILE A 134 6.07 18.99 -22.39
N CYS A 135 6.23 17.94 -23.21
CA CYS A 135 5.41 17.77 -24.41
C CYS A 135 4.72 16.41 -24.40
N TYR A 136 3.43 16.44 -24.68
CA TYR A 136 2.61 15.28 -25.00
C TYR A 136 2.39 15.29 -26.50
N HIS A 137 2.75 14.22 -27.22
CA HIS A 137 2.65 14.08 -28.66
C HIS A 137 1.80 12.87 -28.99
N ASP A 138 0.62 13.13 -29.54
CA ASP A 138 -0.31 12.10 -30.01
C ASP A 138 -0.59 11.02 -28.97
N VAL A 139 -0.72 11.40 -27.69
CA VAL A 139 -0.78 10.47 -26.55
C VAL A 139 -2.16 9.87 -26.42
N SER A 140 -2.22 8.53 -26.45
CA SER A 140 -3.40 7.73 -26.13
C SER A 140 -3.15 6.83 -24.93
N PHE A 141 -4.19 6.65 -24.11
CA PHE A 141 -4.10 5.82 -22.91
C PHE A 141 -5.44 5.16 -22.56
N SER A 142 -5.37 3.88 -22.19
CA SER A 142 -6.46 3.11 -21.59
C SER A 142 -5.96 2.34 -20.36
N TYR A 143 -6.82 2.20 -19.33
CA TYR A 143 -6.59 1.26 -18.23
C TYR A 143 -6.86 -0.18 -18.70
N GLU A 144 -6.60 -1.17 -17.82
CA GLU A 144 -6.73 -2.61 -18.11
C GLU A 144 -8.08 -3.02 -18.71
N ASP A 145 -9.16 -2.29 -18.43
CA ASP A 145 -10.52 -2.56 -18.92
C ASP A 145 -10.76 -2.15 -20.38
N ASN A 146 -9.72 -1.76 -21.12
CA ASN A 146 -9.78 -1.26 -22.51
C ASN A 146 -10.70 -0.04 -22.73
N GLU A 147 -11.11 0.67 -21.70
CA GLU A 147 -11.79 1.95 -21.83
C GLU A 147 -10.76 3.05 -22.16
N ILE A 148 -10.89 3.66 -23.33
CA ILE A 148 -10.02 4.74 -23.77
C ILE A 148 -10.31 5.97 -22.90
N VAL A 149 -9.33 6.40 -22.12
CA VAL A 149 -9.43 7.58 -21.26
C VAL A 149 -8.82 8.81 -21.92
N LEU A 150 -7.73 8.64 -22.67
CA LEU A 150 -7.09 9.69 -23.44
C LEU A 150 -6.94 9.24 -24.89
N ASN A 151 -7.31 10.10 -25.83
CA ASN A 151 -7.34 9.77 -27.24
C ASN A 151 -6.63 10.86 -28.05
N HIS A 152 -5.41 10.55 -28.55
CA HIS A 152 -4.63 11.41 -29.44
C HIS A 152 -4.43 12.84 -28.91
N ILE A 153 -4.01 13.00 -27.63
CA ILE A 153 -3.82 14.33 -27.06
C ILE A 153 -2.45 14.91 -27.40
N ASP A 154 -2.45 16.18 -27.82
CA ASP A 154 -1.25 16.96 -28.14
C ASP A 154 -1.24 18.29 -27.38
N PHE A 155 -0.24 18.55 -26.57
CA PHE A 155 -0.01 19.85 -25.96
C PHE A 155 1.43 19.97 -25.43
N THR A 156 1.86 21.22 -25.20
CA THR A 156 3.19 21.52 -24.66
C THR A 156 3.08 22.49 -23.50
N ILE A 157 3.75 22.19 -22.40
CA ILE A 157 3.93 23.08 -21.28
C ILE A 157 5.33 23.66 -21.33
N LYS A 158 5.43 25.00 -21.44
CA LYS A 158 6.71 25.66 -21.47
C LYS A 158 7.38 25.67 -20.11
N SER A 159 8.69 25.52 -20.09
CA SER A 159 9.50 25.58 -18.87
C SER A 159 9.17 26.82 -18.03
N GLY A 160 9.00 26.61 -16.72
CA GLY A 160 8.67 27.66 -15.76
C GLY A 160 7.25 28.24 -15.89
N LYS A 161 6.38 27.64 -16.73
CA LYS A 161 4.99 28.05 -16.88
C LYS A 161 4.04 27.18 -16.08
N SER A 162 2.88 27.74 -15.74
CA SER A 162 1.80 27.03 -15.06
C SER A 162 0.63 26.79 -16.01
N ILE A 163 0.13 25.55 -16.02
CA ILE A 163 -1.13 25.22 -16.71
C ILE A 163 -2.19 24.76 -15.73
N ALA A 164 -3.44 25.12 -16.02
CA ALA A 164 -4.62 24.60 -15.33
C ALA A 164 -5.36 23.61 -16.22
N LEU A 165 -5.52 22.37 -15.76
CA LEU A 165 -6.34 21.35 -16.40
C LEU A 165 -7.79 21.51 -15.94
N VAL A 166 -8.71 21.74 -16.87
CA VAL A 166 -10.14 21.94 -16.60
C VAL A 166 -10.98 20.97 -17.45
N GLY A 167 -12.09 20.50 -16.93
CA GLY A 167 -12.99 19.60 -17.64
C GLY A 167 -13.89 18.80 -16.69
N PRO A 168 -14.79 17.97 -17.22
CA PRO A 168 -15.71 17.17 -16.41
C PRO A 168 -14.97 16.16 -15.53
N SER A 169 -15.63 15.72 -14.45
CA SER A 169 -15.10 14.60 -13.65
C SER A 169 -15.06 13.34 -14.53
N GLY A 170 -13.93 12.62 -14.47
CA GLY A 170 -13.71 11.46 -15.34
C GLY A 170 -13.10 11.79 -16.72
N GLY A 171 -12.93 13.07 -17.11
CA GLY A 171 -12.35 13.47 -18.40
C GLY A 171 -10.83 13.24 -18.56
N GLY A 172 -10.16 12.47 -17.71
CA GLY A 172 -8.74 12.13 -17.90
C GLY A 172 -7.71 13.09 -17.29
N LYS A 173 -8.12 14.16 -16.57
CA LYS A 173 -7.19 15.13 -15.95
C LYS A 173 -6.17 14.48 -15.01
N THR A 174 -6.63 13.66 -14.07
CA THR A 174 -5.76 12.92 -13.13
C THR A 174 -4.90 11.90 -13.86
N THR A 175 -5.42 11.32 -14.96
CA THR A 175 -4.66 10.40 -15.81
C THR A 175 -3.48 11.10 -16.47
N ILE A 176 -3.69 12.29 -17.08
CA ILE A 176 -2.60 13.11 -17.64
C ILE A 176 -1.50 13.34 -16.59
N CYS A 177 -1.90 13.74 -15.38
CA CYS A 177 -0.95 13.98 -14.29
C CYS A 177 -0.24 12.69 -13.82
N SER A 178 -0.88 11.53 -13.93
CA SER A 178 -0.31 10.23 -13.51
C SER A 178 0.64 9.62 -14.55
N LEU A 179 0.51 9.99 -15.83
CA LEU A 179 1.38 9.53 -16.90
C LEU A 179 2.76 10.20 -16.85
N LEU A 180 2.85 11.47 -16.42
CA LEU A 180 4.12 12.20 -16.39
C LEU A 180 5.16 11.57 -15.46
N PRO A 181 4.86 11.16 -14.21
CA PRO A 181 5.80 10.44 -13.35
C PRO A 181 5.92 8.93 -13.70
N ARG A 182 5.33 8.50 -14.81
CA ARG A 182 5.28 7.09 -15.23
C ARG A 182 4.72 6.19 -14.12
N PHE A 183 3.55 6.53 -13.58
CA PHE A 183 2.77 5.59 -12.76
C PHE A 183 2.05 4.57 -13.64
N TYR A 184 1.82 4.93 -14.91
CA TYR A 184 1.32 4.08 -15.99
C TYR A 184 2.13 4.39 -17.25
N ASP A 185 2.31 3.42 -18.13
CA ASP A 185 2.86 3.63 -19.46
C ASP A 185 1.74 3.95 -20.46
N ILE A 186 2.01 4.88 -21.37
CA ILE A 186 1.07 5.26 -22.45
C ILE A 186 0.87 4.09 -23.42
N THR A 187 -0.35 4.01 -23.98
CA THR A 187 -0.69 2.99 -25.00
C THR A 187 -0.06 3.34 -26.34
N ASP A 188 -0.14 4.62 -26.74
CA ASP A 188 0.45 5.13 -27.98
C ASP A 188 0.89 6.59 -27.80
N GLY A 189 1.77 7.07 -28.70
CA GLY A 189 2.31 8.42 -28.66
C GLY A 189 3.63 8.55 -27.88
N LEU A 190 3.92 9.77 -27.41
CA LEU A 190 5.19 10.12 -26.78
C LEU A 190 5.01 11.23 -25.75
N ILE A 191 5.63 11.06 -24.57
CA ILE A 191 5.76 12.14 -23.57
C ILE A 191 7.23 12.46 -23.41
N THR A 192 7.60 13.75 -23.52
CA THR A 192 8.99 14.20 -23.36
C THR A 192 9.11 15.29 -22.32
N ILE A 193 10.27 15.35 -21.66
CA ILE A 193 10.72 16.45 -20.80
C ILE A 193 12.06 16.91 -21.30
N GLY A 194 12.18 18.21 -21.67
CA GLY A 194 13.40 18.73 -22.25
C GLY A 194 13.85 18.02 -23.55
N GLY A 195 12.88 17.50 -24.33
CA GLY A 195 13.11 16.72 -25.54
C GLY A 195 13.53 15.27 -25.32
N GLN A 196 13.65 14.80 -24.07
CA GLN A 196 13.97 13.42 -23.72
C GLN A 196 12.70 12.64 -23.40
N ASN A 197 12.51 11.46 -24.05
CA ASN A 197 11.36 10.59 -23.79
C ASN A 197 11.40 10.05 -22.35
N ILE A 198 10.28 10.16 -21.63
CA ILE A 198 10.18 9.68 -20.24
C ILE A 198 10.42 8.18 -20.10
N LYS A 199 10.18 7.38 -21.17
CA LYS A 199 10.48 5.93 -21.17
C LYS A 199 11.98 5.63 -21.15
N ASP A 200 12.81 6.55 -21.65
CA ASP A 200 14.26 6.39 -21.71
C ASP A 200 14.98 7.03 -20.51
N ILE A 201 14.20 7.57 -19.56
CA ILE A 201 14.70 8.17 -18.32
C ILE A 201 14.56 7.14 -17.18
N LYS A 202 15.60 7.02 -16.33
CA LYS A 202 15.51 6.24 -15.11
C LYS A 202 14.38 6.77 -14.23
N LEU A 203 13.53 5.87 -13.72
CA LEU A 203 12.37 6.21 -12.88
C LEU A 203 12.76 7.06 -11.66
N GLU A 204 13.89 6.74 -11.03
CA GLU A 204 14.42 7.52 -9.92
C GLU A 204 14.71 8.97 -10.32
N SER A 205 15.39 9.18 -11.44
CA SER A 205 15.72 10.53 -11.96
C SER A 205 14.48 11.29 -12.40
N LEU A 206 13.53 10.63 -13.06
CA LEU A 206 12.25 11.20 -13.46
C LEU A 206 11.44 11.65 -12.23
N ARG A 207 11.21 10.72 -11.30
CA ARG A 207 10.37 10.96 -10.14
C ARG A 207 11.00 11.90 -9.12
N SER A 208 12.34 11.96 -9.02
CA SER A 208 13.03 12.96 -8.19
C SER A 208 12.79 14.39 -8.69
N SER A 209 12.65 14.57 -10.01
CA SER A 209 12.40 15.87 -10.64
C SER A 209 10.94 16.34 -10.58
N ILE A 210 10.00 15.49 -10.14
CA ILE A 210 8.58 15.81 -10.10
C ILE A 210 8.10 15.81 -8.65
N GLY A 211 7.47 16.88 -8.19
CA GLY A 211 6.77 16.98 -6.91
C GLY A 211 5.26 16.88 -7.12
N ILE A 212 4.59 16.09 -6.29
CA ILE A 212 3.14 15.88 -6.37
C ILE A 212 2.50 16.26 -5.05
N VAL A 213 1.53 17.16 -5.09
CA VAL A 213 0.64 17.46 -3.97
C VAL A 213 -0.72 16.85 -4.31
N GLN A 214 -1.07 15.76 -3.64
CA GLN A 214 -2.28 15.00 -3.89
C GLN A 214 -3.47 15.55 -3.09
N GLN A 215 -4.68 15.34 -3.59
CA GLN A 215 -5.94 15.64 -2.90
C GLN A 215 -6.06 14.84 -1.60
N ASP A 216 -5.89 13.53 -1.66
CA ASP A 216 -5.90 12.63 -0.52
C ASP A 216 -4.48 12.45 0.03
N VAL A 217 -4.14 13.19 1.07
CA VAL A 217 -2.82 13.14 1.69
C VAL A 217 -2.64 11.87 2.50
N TYR A 218 -1.63 11.10 2.12
CA TYR A 218 -1.17 9.96 2.91
C TYR A 218 0.00 10.35 3.81
N LEU A 219 -0.17 10.17 5.13
CA LEU A 219 0.91 10.26 6.11
C LEU A 219 1.28 8.87 6.60
N PHE A 220 2.58 8.61 6.65
CA PHE A 220 3.10 7.36 7.21
C PHE A 220 2.99 7.35 8.74
N GLY A 221 2.85 6.17 9.32
CA GLY A 221 2.95 5.99 10.77
C GLY A 221 4.35 6.37 11.24
N GLY A 222 4.44 7.48 11.99
CA GLY A 222 5.70 8.06 12.44
C GLY A 222 5.51 9.44 13.02
N SER A 223 6.60 10.16 13.25
CA SER A 223 6.60 11.55 13.73
C SER A 223 6.31 12.55 12.60
N VAL A 224 5.98 13.78 12.96
CA VAL A 224 5.86 14.90 12.00
C VAL A 224 7.16 15.10 11.24
N LYS A 225 8.30 15.06 11.95
CA LYS A 225 9.65 15.17 11.38
C LYS A 225 9.90 14.12 10.31
N GLU A 226 9.66 12.85 10.61
CA GLU A 226 9.85 11.73 9.66
C GLU A 226 8.94 11.89 8.42
N ASN A 227 7.73 12.36 8.64
CA ASN A 227 6.80 12.61 7.54
C ASN A 227 7.25 13.75 6.62
N ILE A 228 7.85 14.84 7.13
CA ILE A 228 8.39 15.92 6.31
C ILE A 228 9.70 15.46 5.64
N ALA A 229 10.60 14.80 6.40
CA ALA A 229 11.87 14.26 5.90
C ALA A 229 11.72 13.24 4.77
N TYR A 230 10.52 12.66 4.58
CA TYR A 230 10.24 11.77 3.45
C TYR A 230 10.47 12.44 2.09
N GLY A 231 10.42 13.78 2.01
CA GLY A 231 10.76 14.56 0.80
C GLY A 231 12.25 14.54 0.46
N ASN A 232 13.12 14.48 1.48
CA ASN A 232 14.56 14.29 1.37
C ASN A 232 15.06 13.65 2.68
N PRO A 233 15.34 12.32 2.69
CA PRO A 233 15.75 11.60 3.89
C PRO A 233 17.08 12.08 4.51
N ASP A 234 17.95 12.67 3.70
CA ASP A 234 19.27 13.17 4.13
C ASP A 234 19.24 14.63 4.62
N ALA A 235 18.04 15.25 4.66
CA ALA A 235 17.90 16.64 5.08
C ALA A 235 18.21 16.84 6.57
N THR A 236 18.85 17.95 6.86
CA THR A 236 19.10 18.39 8.24
C THR A 236 17.80 18.82 8.93
N PHE A 237 17.82 18.87 10.26
CA PHE A 237 16.64 19.34 11.00
C PHE A 237 16.27 20.79 10.66
N ASP A 238 17.25 21.65 10.43
CA ASP A 238 17.01 23.04 10.06
C ASP A 238 16.33 23.18 8.71
N GLU A 239 16.69 22.35 7.73
CA GLU A 239 16.02 22.30 6.42
C GLU A 239 14.57 21.82 6.54
N ILE A 240 14.31 20.84 7.42
CA ILE A 240 12.95 20.37 7.72
C ILE A 240 12.10 21.50 8.34
N VAL A 241 12.68 22.27 9.27
CA VAL A 241 12.03 23.42 9.91
C VAL A 241 11.72 24.50 8.88
N GLU A 242 12.67 24.84 8.00
CA GLU A 242 12.47 25.83 6.94
C GLU A 242 11.38 25.38 5.93
N ALA A 243 11.36 24.10 5.55
CA ALA A 243 10.28 23.56 4.72
C ALA A 243 8.92 23.66 5.40
N ALA A 244 8.84 23.38 6.71
CA ALA A 244 7.63 23.52 7.49
C ALA A 244 7.15 24.97 7.62
N LYS A 245 8.07 25.93 7.75
CA LYS A 245 7.75 27.38 7.75
C LYS A 245 7.18 27.81 6.39
N LYS A 246 7.79 27.42 5.29
CA LYS A 246 7.32 27.72 3.92
C LYS A 246 5.91 27.12 3.67
N ALA A 247 5.63 25.95 4.25
CA ALA A 247 4.33 25.32 4.19
C ALA A 247 3.32 25.86 5.22
N ASN A 248 3.64 26.90 5.98
CA ASN A 248 2.80 27.48 7.03
C ASN A 248 2.30 26.46 8.08
N ILE A 249 3.12 25.44 8.43
CA ILE A 249 2.74 24.41 9.41
C ILE A 249 3.62 24.46 10.67
N HIS A 250 4.75 25.19 10.66
CA HIS A 250 5.72 25.25 11.75
C HIS A 250 5.07 25.65 13.08
N ASP A 251 4.33 26.75 13.12
CA ASP A 251 3.71 27.27 14.34
C ASP A 251 2.74 26.27 14.96
N PHE A 252 1.95 25.60 14.12
CA PHE A 252 1.10 24.50 14.59
C PHE A 252 1.93 23.34 15.16
N ILE A 253 3.01 22.93 14.51
CA ILE A 253 3.87 21.85 15.02
C ILE A 253 4.41 22.20 16.40
N MET A 254 4.79 23.45 16.64
CA MET A 254 5.28 23.92 17.93
C MET A 254 4.22 23.92 19.05
N THR A 255 2.93 23.87 18.70
CA THR A 255 1.84 23.69 19.70
C THR A 255 1.64 22.23 20.11
N LEU A 256 2.23 21.28 19.39
CA LEU A 256 2.10 19.85 19.70
C LEU A 256 2.95 19.46 20.91
N PRO A 257 2.54 18.47 21.71
CA PRO A 257 3.21 18.11 22.95
C PRO A 257 4.72 17.82 22.82
N ASN A 258 5.13 17.20 21.69
CA ASN A 258 6.50 16.85 21.37
C ASN A 258 7.03 17.58 20.13
N GLY A 259 6.38 18.68 19.70
CA GLY A 259 6.77 19.41 18.50
C GLY A 259 6.92 18.49 17.28
N TYR A 260 8.07 18.54 16.62
CA TYR A 260 8.38 17.75 15.43
C TYR A 260 8.44 16.23 15.69
N ASP A 261 8.71 15.81 16.93
CA ASP A 261 8.76 14.39 17.29
C ASP A 261 7.37 13.82 17.68
N THR A 262 6.30 14.63 17.54
CA THR A 262 4.93 14.17 17.79
C THR A 262 4.52 13.10 16.79
N PHE A 263 4.04 11.96 17.29
CA PHE A 263 3.53 10.86 16.48
C PHE A 263 2.17 11.17 15.88
N VAL A 264 2.05 11.12 14.55
CA VAL A 264 0.83 11.50 13.81
C VAL A 264 -0.24 10.41 13.72
N GLY A 265 0.09 9.18 14.12
CA GLY A 265 -0.80 8.02 13.98
C GLY A 265 -0.79 7.42 12.57
N GLU A 266 -1.43 6.26 12.42
CA GLU A 266 -1.61 5.67 11.11
C GLU A 266 -2.46 6.59 10.22
N ARG A 267 -2.00 6.87 9.00
CA ARG A 267 -2.63 7.79 8.04
C ARG A 267 -2.92 9.19 8.62
N GLY A 268 -2.17 9.60 9.65
CA GLY A 268 -2.34 10.91 10.26
C GLY A 268 -3.70 11.12 10.94
N THR A 269 -4.27 10.09 11.56
CA THR A 269 -5.61 10.13 12.18
C THR A 269 -5.77 11.19 13.28
N ARG A 270 -4.65 11.73 13.80
CA ARG A 270 -4.62 12.76 14.84
C ARG A 270 -4.60 14.18 14.29
N LEU A 271 -4.57 14.37 12.97
CA LEU A 271 -4.44 15.66 12.31
C LEU A 271 -5.68 15.97 11.47
N SER A 272 -6.02 17.27 11.37
CA SER A 272 -7.06 17.74 10.44
C SER A 272 -6.60 17.62 8.97
N GLY A 273 -7.55 17.67 8.03
CA GLY A 273 -7.25 17.62 6.60
C GLY A 273 -6.25 18.70 6.18
N GLY A 274 -6.46 19.95 6.61
CA GLY A 274 -5.56 21.06 6.29
C GLY A 274 -4.16 20.93 6.91
N GLN A 275 -4.04 20.31 8.10
CA GLN A 275 -2.74 20.02 8.71
C GLN A 275 -1.98 18.96 7.93
N LYS A 276 -2.65 17.87 7.51
CA LYS A 276 -2.06 16.85 6.64
C LYS A 276 -1.59 17.44 5.33
N GLN A 277 -2.41 18.27 4.69
CA GLN A 277 -2.09 18.92 3.42
C GLN A 277 -0.84 19.78 3.54
N ARG A 278 -0.72 20.62 4.58
CA ARG A 278 0.46 21.45 4.81
C ARG A 278 1.73 20.62 5.09
N ILE A 279 1.62 19.46 5.76
CA ILE A 279 2.75 18.52 5.90
C ILE A 279 3.15 17.93 4.54
N SER A 280 2.19 17.59 3.69
CA SER A 280 2.47 17.14 2.32
C SER A 280 3.16 18.22 1.48
N ILE A 281 2.73 19.46 1.60
CA ILE A 281 3.37 20.62 0.94
C ILE A 281 4.81 20.80 1.47
N ALA A 282 5.03 20.66 2.79
CA ALA A 282 6.37 20.72 3.38
C ALA A 282 7.32 19.64 2.81
N ARG A 283 6.81 18.42 2.56
CA ARG A 283 7.59 17.38 1.85
C ARG A 283 8.07 17.84 0.47
N VAL A 284 7.19 18.49 -0.28
CA VAL A 284 7.51 18.95 -1.63
C VAL A 284 8.47 20.14 -1.60
N PHE A 285 8.34 21.06 -0.63
CA PHE A 285 9.33 22.12 -0.40
C PHE A 285 10.72 21.54 -0.11
N LEU A 286 10.79 20.53 0.74
CA LEU A 286 12.04 19.87 1.11
C LEU A 286 12.67 19.13 -0.07
N LYS A 287 11.86 18.49 -0.92
CA LYS A 287 12.29 17.82 -2.14
C LYS A 287 12.79 18.79 -3.19
N ASN A 288 12.22 20.00 -3.28
CA ASN A 288 12.57 21.09 -4.18
C ASN A 288 12.62 20.69 -5.67
N PRO A 289 11.60 20.08 -6.25
CA PRO A 289 11.61 19.63 -7.64
C PRO A 289 11.34 20.77 -8.62
N PRO A 290 11.86 20.72 -9.88
CA PRO A 290 11.58 21.72 -10.93
C PRO A 290 10.18 21.60 -11.53
N ILE A 291 9.53 20.44 -11.44
CA ILE A 291 8.18 20.18 -11.97
C ILE A 291 7.24 19.90 -10.83
N LEU A 292 6.05 20.51 -10.87
CA LEU A 292 5.00 20.31 -9.87
C LEU A 292 3.71 19.81 -10.49
N ILE A 293 3.06 18.90 -9.80
CA ILE A 293 1.70 18.46 -10.07
C ILE A 293 0.86 18.75 -8.82
N LEU A 294 -0.17 19.59 -8.98
CA LEU A 294 -1.08 19.97 -7.90
C LEU A 294 -2.46 19.43 -8.20
N ASP A 295 -2.88 18.42 -7.43
CA ASP A 295 -4.17 17.77 -7.59
C ASP A 295 -5.12 18.26 -6.47
N GLU A 296 -6.04 19.16 -6.81
CA GLU A 296 -7.13 19.67 -5.95
C GLU A 296 -6.78 19.88 -4.46
N ALA A 297 -5.65 20.51 -4.20
CA ALA A 297 -5.04 20.60 -2.86
C ALA A 297 -5.89 21.36 -1.80
N THR A 298 -7.07 21.91 -2.15
CA THR A 298 -7.87 22.75 -1.26
C THR A 298 -9.33 22.31 -1.10
N SER A 299 -9.77 21.20 -1.67
CA SER A 299 -11.14 20.71 -1.53
C SER A 299 -11.43 20.27 -0.08
N ALA A 300 -12.61 20.68 0.45
CA ALA A 300 -13.13 20.32 1.77
C ALA A 300 -12.43 20.93 3.01
N LEU A 301 -11.79 22.10 2.88
CA LEU A 301 -11.14 22.82 3.99
C LEU A 301 -11.94 24.05 4.42
N ASP A 302 -11.73 24.49 5.68
CA ASP A 302 -12.21 25.78 6.16
C ASP A 302 -11.47 26.94 5.49
N ASN A 303 -12.11 28.10 5.38
CA ASN A 303 -11.59 29.28 4.65
C ASN A 303 -10.20 29.74 5.12
N GLU A 304 -9.91 29.65 6.41
CA GLU A 304 -8.61 30.06 6.96
C GLU A 304 -7.49 29.08 6.56
N SER A 305 -7.72 27.79 6.73
CA SER A 305 -6.79 26.75 6.29
C SER A 305 -6.56 26.79 4.78
N GLU A 306 -7.60 27.09 4.00
CA GLU A 306 -7.50 27.24 2.55
C GLU A 306 -6.57 28.38 2.15
N GLN A 307 -6.69 29.57 2.77
CA GLN A 307 -5.81 30.72 2.47
C GLN A 307 -4.34 30.40 2.77
N HIS A 308 -4.06 29.71 3.88
CA HIS A 308 -2.70 29.30 4.24
C HIS A 308 -2.11 28.30 3.23
N ILE A 309 -2.93 27.36 2.79
CA ILE A 309 -2.51 26.36 1.80
C ILE A 309 -2.26 27.03 0.45
N GLN A 310 -3.18 27.90 -0.01
CA GLN A 310 -3.04 28.60 -1.27
C GLN A 310 -1.75 29.43 -1.31
N LYS A 311 -1.46 30.22 -0.26
CA LYS A 311 -0.19 30.96 -0.16
C LYS A 311 1.03 30.04 -0.25
N SER A 312 0.98 28.88 0.38
CA SER A 312 2.07 27.91 0.33
C SER A 312 2.22 27.28 -1.05
N LEU A 313 1.12 27.01 -1.76
CA LEU A 313 1.12 26.50 -3.13
C LEU A 313 1.62 27.56 -4.12
N ASP A 314 1.22 28.81 -3.99
CA ASP A 314 1.68 29.93 -4.82
C ASP A 314 3.21 30.08 -4.66
N ALA A 315 3.72 30.12 -3.43
CA ALA A 315 5.15 30.16 -3.14
C ALA A 315 5.90 28.91 -3.65
N LEU A 316 5.25 27.74 -3.61
CA LEU A 316 5.84 26.50 -4.12
C LEU A 316 5.94 26.53 -5.65
N SER A 317 4.98 27.14 -6.34
CA SER A 317 4.91 27.18 -7.82
C SER A 317 5.86 28.22 -8.45
N GLU A 318 6.40 29.15 -7.66
CA GLU A 318 7.32 30.18 -8.18
C GLU A 318 8.53 29.56 -8.88
N ASN A 319 8.79 30.01 -10.13
CA ASN A 319 9.90 29.57 -10.98
C ASN A 319 9.93 28.06 -11.28
N ARG A 320 8.78 27.39 -11.31
CA ARG A 320 8.65 25.96 -11.61
C ARG A 320 7.61 25.71 -12.68
N THR A 321 7.80 24.63 -13.43
CA THR A 321 6.78 24.16 -14.37
C THR A 321 5.67 23.47 -13.56
N THR A 322 4.45 24.02 -13.61
CA THR A 322 3.36 23.55 -12.74
C THR A 322 2.16 23.08 -13.55
N ILE A 323 1.67 21.91 -13.22
CA ILE A 323 0.41 21.35 -13.74
C ILE A 323 -0.57 21.31 -12.59
N THR A 324 -1.71 22.00 -12.72
CA THR A 324 -2.73 22.04 -11.66
C THR A 324 -4.05 21.50 -12.19
N ILE A 325 -4.62 20.51 -11.51
CA ILE A 325 -5.99 20.08 -11.74
C ILE A 325 -6.90 21.09 -11.01
N ALA A 326 -7.61 21.89 -11.78
CA ALA A 326 -8.37 23.00 -11.25
C ALA A 326 -9.87 22.65 -11.13
N HIS A 327 -10.36 22.70 -9.88
CA HIS A 327 -11.78 22.63 -9.54
C HIS A 327 -12.32 23.96 -9.02
N ARG A 328 -11.44 24.97 -8.85
CA ARG A 328 -11.80 26.32 -8.35
C ARG A 328 -11.35 27.40 -9.30
N LEU A 329 -12.17 28.44 -9.37
CA LEU A 329 -11.93 29.57 -10.28
C LEU A 329 -10.63 30.33 -9.92
N SER A 330 -10.30 30.44 -8.64
CA SER A 330 -9.05 31.08 -8.15
C SER A 330 -7.79 30.40 -8.68
N THR A 331 -7.79 29.09 -8.77
CA THR A 331 -6.66 28.30 -9.30
C THR A 331 -6.50 28.52 -10.82
N ILE A 332 -7.62 28.65 -11.52
CA ILE A 332 -7.62 28.90 -12.98
C ILE A 332 -7.11 30.31 -13.31
N GLN A 333 -7.46 31.30 -12.50
CA GLN A 333 -7.07 32.70 -12.74
C GLN A 333 -5.56 32.96 -12.65
N ASN A 334 -4.84 32.15 -11.86
CA ASN A 334 -3.40 32.31 -11.65
C ASN A 334 -2.55 31.48 -12.63
N ALA A 335 -3.16 30.69 -13.51
CA ALA A 335 -2.46 29.89 -14.50
C ALA A 335 -2.08 30.72 -15.74
N ASP A 336 -0.88 30.48 -16.30
CA ASP A 336 -0.46 31.09 -17.56
C ASP A 336 -1.30 30.59 -18.74
N GLU A 337 -1.69 29.31 -18.71
CA GLU A 337 -2.48 28.65 -19.77
C GLU A 337 -3.56 27.76 -19.16
N ILE A 338 -4.67 27.59 -19.87
CA ILE A 338 -5.77 26.74 -19.48
C ILE A 338 -5.95 25.68 -20.55
N LEU A 339 -5.82 24.41 -20.16
CA LEU A 339 -6.08 23.26 -21.02
C LEU A 339 -7.46 22.68 -20.66
N VAL A 340 -8.39 22.73 -21.62
CA VAL A 340 -9.72 22.17 -21.45
C VAL A 340 -9.71 20.74 -22.00
N ILE A 341 -10.07 19.78 -21.13
CA ILE A 341 -10.20 18.36 -21.47
C ILE A 341 -11.70 18.05 -21.60
N ASP A 342 -12.09 17.56 -22.76
CA ASP A 342 -13.50 17.25 -23.09
C ASP A 342 -13.67 15.76 -23.41
#